data_2641e2b80370884b77119cdb5a0eb13b
#
_entry.id   2641e2b80370884b77119cdb5a0eb13b
#
_cell.length_a   1.000
_cell.length_b   1.000
_cell.length_c   1.000
_cell.angle_alpha   90.00
_cell.angle_beta   90.00
_cell.angle_gamma   90.00
#
_symmetry.space_group_name_H-M   'P 1'
#
loop_
_entity.id
_entity.type
_entity.pdbx_description
1 polymer ?
#
loop_
_entity_poly.entity_id
_entity_poly.type
_entity_poly.pdbx_seq_one_letter_code
_entity_poly.pdbx_strand_id
1 'polypeptide(L)'
;MVTTHSVHGLLTVVAEDAPAVLTAQFRKLFGPSAPVEKAGAEADIHIRFVEPFPRSPTLRYVGLNDAAYDGDHFFLLDDAGRRMRLDFERAGEARLELICERGMTEVPLLFQLAALRLLRKRHVVLHAAAFVHEGKSVLATGWRKGGKTELLLAFTARGADFVSDEWTILSADGALRGLPTVAGIWDWHFRYLPEYWSALSPLDRGRLRLLRSYRAAYRFGFRGRAGDGVLASAFRQLSLDTGVALLGQVRPRPERLFGDRIRRDAIPLDHVLFPTMADSLGVRPVSPSEVARRMVASQAHERRPLFEAYERFRFAYPERRAPALEGAPEEELRLLEETLAGRPAHEVSHPYPVPLPLLYEAVLPYLTGTPRSDRK
;
A
#
# COMPACT_ATOMS: atom_id res chain seq x y z
N MET A 1 -25.88 11.99 -7.85
CA MET A 1 -25.32 12.51 -6.58
C MET A 1 -23.80 12.65 -6.75
N VAL A 2 -23.24 13.80 -6.38
CA VAL A 2 -21.78 14.06 -6.51
C VAL A 2 -21.12 13.85 -5.15
N THR A 3 -20.02 13.10 -5.12
CA THR A 3 -19.17 12.94 -3.94
C THR A 3 -17.77 13.44 -4.25
N THR A 4 -17.15 14.13 -3.30
CA THR A 4 -15.79 14.64 -3.43
C THR A 4 -14.90 14.06 -2.34
N HIS A 5 -13.74 13.59 -2.71
CA HIS A 5 -12.73 13.10 -1.80
C HIS A 5 -11.44 13.91 -1.98
N SER A 6 -10.83 14.32 -0.88
CA SER A 6 -9.58 15.06 -0.90
C SER A 6 -8.53 14.34 -0.06
N VAL A 7 -7.42 14.03 -0.66
CA VAL A 7 -6.27 13.41 0.01
C VAL A 7 -5.28 14.52 0.38
N HIS A 8 -5.31 14.96 1.62
CA HIS A 8 -4.43 16.00 2.18
C HIS A 8 -4.39 17.32 1.40
N GLY A 9 -5.41 17.62 0.58
CA GLY A 9 -5.39 18.75 -0.34
C GLY A 9 -4.46 18.58 -1.54
N LEU A 10 -3.79 17.43 -1.68
CA LEU A 10 -2.85 17.13 -2.77
C LEU A 10 -3.55 16.54 -3.98
N LEU A 11 -4.59 15.76 -3.76
CA LEU A 11 -5.36 15.08 -4.80
C LEU A 11 -6.84 15.25 -4.52
N THR A 12 -7.60 15.66 -5.53
CA THR A 12 -9.07 15.76 -5.49
C THR A 12 -9.69 14.77 -6.46
N VAL A 13 -10.55 13.89 -5.94
CA VAL A 13 -11.32 12.92 -6.71
C VAL A 13 -12.79 13.26 -6.61
N VAL A 14 -13.43 13.47 -7.74
CA VAL A 14 -14.88 13.73 -7.83
C VAL A 14 -15.54 12.53 -8.49
N ALA A 15 -16.59 12.00 -7.86
CA ALA A 15 -17.38 10.92 -8.43
C ALA A 15 -18.85 11.34 -8.55
N GLU A 16 -19.38 11.26 -9.77
CA GLU A 16 -20.77 11.58 -10.11
C GLU A 16 -21.58 10.30 -10.27
N ASP A 17 -22.71 10.23 -9.58
CA ASP A 17 -23.65 9.11 -9.61
C ASP A 17 -23.04 7.74 -9.22
N ALA A 18 -22.07 7.77 -8.32
CA ALA A 18 -21.37 6.57 -7.85
C ALA A 18 -22.35 5.61 -7.13
N PRO A 19 -22.33 4.32 -7.48
CA PRO A 19 -23.05 3.29 -6.73
C PRO A 19 -22.62 3.24 -5.26
N ALA A 20 -23.55 2.98 -4.34
CA ALA A 20 -23.26 2.93 -2.90
C ALA A 20 -22.18 1.91 -2.52
N VAL A 21 -22.06 0.83 -3.29
CA VAL A 21 -21.05 -0.22 -3.08
C VAL A 21 -19.61 0.34 -3.20
N LEU A 22 -19.38 1.37 -4.02
CA LEU A 22 -18.08 2.00 -4.21
C LEU A 22 -17.66 2.96 -3.09
N THR A 23 -18.59 3.35 -2.22
CA THR A 23 -18.29 4.22 -1.09
C THR A 23 -17.20 3.62 -0.19
N ALA A 24 -17.19 2.31 -0.04
CA ALA A 24 -16.16 1.61 0.74
C ALA A 24 -14.78 1.67 0.07
N GLN A 25 -14.71 1.51 -1.26
CA GLN A 25 -13.47 1.64 -2.04
C GLN A 25 -12.91 3.06 -1.93
N PHE A 26 -13.74 4.07 -2.19
CA PHE A 26 -13.30 5.47 -2.12
C PHE A 26 -12.84 5.86 -0.72
N ARG A 27 -13.59 5.47 0.31
CA ARG A 27 -13.21 5.73 1.71
C ARG A 27 -11.90 5.03 2.08
N LYS A 28 -11.67 3.82 1.60
CA LYS A 28 -10.45 3.06 1.84
C LYS A 28 -9.24 3.72 1.18
N LEU A 29 -9.39 4.23 -0.04
CA LEU A 29 -8.30 4.83 -0.82
C LEU A 29 -8.04 6.29 -0.46
N PHE A 30 -9.09 7.06 -0.21
CA PHE A 30 -9.02 8.52 -0.14
C PHE A 30 -9.50 9.10 1.21
N GLY A 31 -10.00 8.25 2.11
CA GLY A 31 -10.62 8.71 3.35
C GLY A 31 -12.09 9.11 3.17
N PRO A 32 -12.68 9.75 4.21
CA PRO A 32 -14.08 10.19 4.15
C PRO A 32 -14.29 11.22 3.04
N SER A 33 -15.54 11.32 2.55
CA SER A 33 -15.91 12.37 1.59
C SER A 33 -15.81 13.75 2.24
N ALA A 34 -15.28 14.71 1.48
CA ALA A 34 -15.27 16.12 1.88
C ALA A 34 -16.67 16.75 1.68
N PRO A 35 -17.03 17.81 2.44
CA PRO A 35 -18.25 18.57 2.19
C PRO A 35 -18.30 19.12 0.75
N VAL A 36 -19.50 19.15 0.16
CA VAL A 36 -19.73 19.58 -1.24
C VAL A 36 -19.29 21.02 -1.50
N GLU A 37 -19.23 21.87 -0.47
CA GLU A 37 -18.76 23.26 -0.56
C GLU A 37 -17.30 23.39 -1.05
N LYS A 38 -16.49 22.34 -0.91
CA LYS A 38 -15.16 22.25 -1.51
C LYS A 38 -15.13 21.65 -2.92
N ALA A 39 -16.28 21.33 -3.49
CA ALA A 39 -16.43 20.76 -4.84
C ALA A 39 -16.09 21.76 -5.97
N GLY A 40 -15.82 23.04 -5.66
CA GLY A 40 -15.29 24.02 -6.61
C GLY A 40 -13.79 23.86 -6.89
N ALA A 41 -13.09 22.98 -6.19
CA ALA A 41 -11.71 22.63 -6.51
C ALA A 41 -11.68 21.82 -7.81
N GLU A 42 -10.79 22.18 -8.72
CA GLU A 42 -10.57 21.44 -9.96
C GLU A 42 -10.22 19.98 -9.66
N ALA A 43 -11.02 19.04 -10.20
CA ALA A 43 -10.84 17.61 -9.94
C ALA A 43 -9.59 17.09 -10.65
N ASP A 44 -8.70 16.45 -9.93
CA ASP A 44 -7.56 15.73 -10.52
C ASP A 44 -8.02 14.44 -11.22
N ILE A 45 -9.01 13.76 -10.61
CA ILE A 45 -9.68 12.59 -11.20
C ILE A 45 -11.19 12.82 -11.12
N HIS A 46 -11.84 12.70 -12.25
CA HIS A 46 -13.28 12.82 -12.37
C HIS A 46 -13.86 11.48 -12.85
N ILE A 47 -14.74 10.90 -12.05
CA ILE A 47 -15.35 9.60 -12.32
C ILE A 47 -16.85 9.82 -12.56
N ARG A 48 -17.32 9.45 -13.73
CA ARG A 48 -18.76 9.51 -14.05
C ARG A 48 -19.34 8.13 -14.26
N PHE A 49 -20.49 7.87 -13.62
CA PHE A 49 -21.20 6.62 -13.80
C PHE A 49 -22.38 6.84 -14.74
N VAL A 50 -22.36 6.14 -15.86
CA VAL A 50 -23.32 6.28 -16.97
C VAL A 50 -24.07 4.97 -17.19
N GLU A 51 -25.18 5.03 -17.91
CA GLU A 51 -25.85 3.82 -18.39
C GLU A 51 -24.88 2.98 -19.24
N PRO A 52 -25.11 1.66 -19.38
CA PRO A 52 -24.23 0.80 -20.15
C PRO A 52 -23.93 1.37 -21.53
N PHE A 53 -22.66 1.36 -21.91
CA PHE A 53 -22.25 1.82 -23.25
C PHE A 53 -22.99 1.03 -24.33
N PRO A 54 -23.40 1.68 -25.43
CA PRO A 54 -23.99 0.97 -26.56
C PRO A 54 -23.11 -0.19 -27.03
N ARG A 55 -23.73 -1.24 -27.53
CA ARG A 55 -22.99 -2.31 -28.18
C ARG A 55 -22.49 -1.80 -29.52
N SER A 56 -21.17 -1.67 -29.66
CA SER A 56 -20.53 -1.34 -30.92
C SER A 56 -20.32 -2.63 -31.75
N PRO A 57 -20.66 -2.67 -33.04
CA PRO A 57 -20.35 -3.81 -33.90
C PRO A 57 -18.84 -3.98 -34.11
N THR A 58 -18.05 -2.95 -33.84
CA THR A 58 -16.58 -2.95 -33.95
C THR A 58 -15.88 -3.28 -32.63
N LEU A 59 -16.65 -3.54 -31.55
CA LEU A 59 -16.06 -3.85 -30.26
C LEU A 59 -15.28 -5.16 -30.32
N ARG A 60 -14.04 -5.11 -29.88
CA ARG A 60 -13.11 -6.24 -29.79
C ARG A 60 -12.61 -6.38 -28.36
N TYR A 61 -12.21 -7.58 -27.99
CA TYR A 61 -11.69 -7.87 -26.66
C TYR A 61 -10.20 -8.21 -26.71
N VAL A 62 -9.49 -7.83 -25.67
CA VAL A 62 -8.11 -8.24 -25.39
C VAL A 62 -8.12 -9.06 -24.11
N GLY A 63 -7.68 -10.32 -24.19
CA GLY A 63 -7.90 -11.31 -23.13
C GLY A 63 -9.35 -11.77 -23.07
N LEU A 64 -9.69 -12.60 -22.08
CA LEU A 64 -11.05 -13.14 -21.95
C LEU A 64 -12.03 -12.12 -21.36
N ASN A 65 -11.59 -11.38 -20.35
CA ASN A 65 -12.42 -10.36 -19.68
C ASN A 65 -11.55 -9.21 -19.10
N ASP A 66 -10.42 -8.90 -19.73
CA ASP A 66 -9.50 -7.92 -19.18
C ASP A 66 -9.74 -6.52 -19.72
N ALA A 67 -9.89 -6.41 -21.06
CA ALA A 67 -10.08 -5.15 -21.74
C ALA A 67 -10.92 -5.31 -23.01
N ALA A 68 -11.50 -4.21 -23.48
CA ALA A 68 -12.15 -4.11 -24.79
C ALA A 68 -11.77 -2.80 -25.46
N TYR A 69 -11.91 -2.75 -26.79
CA TYR A 69 -11.67 -1.55 -27.57
C TYR A 69 -12.55 -1.52 -28.81
N ASP A 70 -12.81 -0.34 -29.31
CA ASP A 70 -13.42 -0.09 -30.63
C ASP A 70 -12.50 0.85 -31.44
N GLY A 71 -13.00 1.52 -32.47
CA GLY A 71 -12.17 2.42 -33.28
C GLY A 71 -11.54 3.57 -32.47
N ASP A 72 -12.20 4.05 -31.42
CA ASP A 72 -11.86 5.29 -30.72
C ASP A 72 -11.58 5.11 -29.23
N HIS A 73 -12.17 4.09 -28.59
CA HIS A 73 -12.19 3.98 -27.14
C HIS A 73 -11.58 2.68 -26.64
N PHE A 74 -10.84 2.80 -25.54
CA PHE A 74 -10.33 1.67 -24.77
C PHE A 74 -11.09 1.54 -23.45
N PHE A 75 -11.44 0.30 -23.11
CA PHE A 75 -12.19 -0.03 -21.93
C PHE A 75 -11.47 -1.07 -21.09
N LEU A 76 -11.41 -0.86 -19.80
CA LEU A 76 -11.11 -1.89 -18.81
C LEU A 76 -12.43 -2.52 -18.33
N LEU A 77 -12.40 -3.82 -18.04
CA LEU A 77 -13.57 -4.56 -17.59
C LEU A 77 -13.44 -4.92 -16.11
N ASP A 78 -14.57 -4.88 -15.40
CA ASP A 78 -14.67 -5.51 -14.07
C ASP A 78 -14.98 -7.01 -14.21
N ASP A 79 -15.00 -7.75 -13.09
CA ASP A 79 -15.28 -9.20 -13.06
C ASP A 79 -16.66 -9.58 -13.66
N ALA A 80 -17.59 -8.63 -13.72
CA ALA A 80 -18.90 -8.82 -14.33
C ALA A 80 -18.94 -8.38 -15.81
N GLY A 81 -17.81 -7.99 -16.40
CA GLY A 81 -17.71 -7.56 -17.79
C GLY A 81 -18.24 -6.14 -18.05
N ARG A 82 -18.46 -5.33 -16.99
CA ARG A 82 -18.83 -3.92 -17.15
C ARG A 82 -17.62 -3.10 -17.50
N ARG A 83 -17.83 -2.05 -18.29
CA ARG A 83 -16.78 -1.30 -18.95
C ARG A 83 -16.48 0.02 -18.25
N MET A 84 -15.20 0.30 -18.04
CA MET A 84 -14.68 1.62 -17.68
C MET A 84 -13.87 2.16 -18.86
N ARG A 85 -14.27 3.29 -19.42
CA ARG A 85 -13.49 3.98 -20.45
C ARG A 85 -12.33 4.74 -19.81
N LEU A 86 -11.12 4.49 -20.31
CA LEU A 86 -9.90 5.15 -19.91
C LEU A 86 -9.13 5.60 -21.16
N ASP A 87 -8.78 6.87 -21.20
CA ASP A 87 -7.89 7.42 -22.24
C ASP A 87 -6.46 7.51 -21.68
N PHE A 88 -5.61 6.57 -22.05
CA PHE A 88 -4.22 6.53 -21.59
C PHE A 88 -3.38 7.71 -22.09
N GLU A 89 -3.64 8.21 -23.30
CA GLU A 89 -2.89 9.34 -23.87
C GLU A 89 -3.07 10.59 -23.01
N ARG A 90 -4.24 10.74 -22.44
CA ARG A 90 -4.61 11.87 -21.57
C ARG A 90 -4.24 11.68 -20.10
N ALA A 91 -3.61 10.57 -19.73
CA ALA A 91 -3.22 10.29 -18.34
C ALA A 91 -2.27 11.35 -17.74
N GLY A 92 -1.58 12.12 -18.57
CA GLY A 92 -0.71 13.23 -18.18
C GLY A 92 -1.39 14.61 -18.05
N GLU A 93 -2.63 14.76 -18.50
CA GLU A 93 -3.36 16.03 -18.45
C GLU A 93 -3.68 16.49 -17.01
N ALA A 94 -4.06 17.75 -16.82
CA ALA A 94 -4.40 18.29 -15.51
C ALA A 94 -5.54 17.53 -14.83
N ARG A 95 -6.50 17.04 -15.61
CA ARG A 95 -7.65 16.28 -15.15
C ARG A 95 -7.74 14.94 -15.89
N LEU A 96 -7.84 13.85 -15.14
CA LEU A 96 -8.11 12.52 -15.69
C LEU A 96 -9.61 12.23 -15.59
N GLU A 97 -10.24 11.86 -16.70
CA GLU A 97 -11.64 11.48 -16.75
C GLU A 97 -11.78 9.95 -16.86
N LEU A 98 -12.59 9.35 -15.98
CA LEU A 98 -12.97 7.95 -16.02
C LEU A 98 -14.48 7.87 -16.22
N ILE A 99 -14.94 7.12 -17.23
CA ILE A 99 -16.36 6.91 -17.47
C ILE A 99 -16.68 5.45 -17.24
N CYS A 100 -17.48 5.17 -16.22
CA CYS A 100 -17.78 3.83 -15.72
C CYS A 100 -19.24 3.48 -16.03
N GLU A 101 -19.50 2.24 -16.43
CA GLU A 101 -20.89 1.74 -16.50
C GLU A 101 -21.49 1.61 -15.09
N ARG A 102 -22.77 2.00 -14.95
CA ARG A 102 -23.50 1.78 -13.69
C ARG A 102 -23.51 0.30 -13.32
N GLY A 103 -23.43 0.04 -12.03
CA GLY A 103 -23.40 -1.32 -11.49
C GLY A 103 -21.99 -1.89 -11.32
N MET A 104 -20.93 -1.20 -11.75
CA MET A 104 -19.55 -1.59 -11.39
C MET A 104 -19.41 -1.69 -9.87
N THR A 105 -18.70 -2.70 -9.40
CA THR A 105 -18.44 -2.95 -7.97
C THR A 105 -17.08 -2.43 -7.54
N GLU A 106 -16.21 -2.12 -8.50
CA GLU A 106 -14.94 -1.43 -8.28
C GLU A 106 -14.59 -0.54 -9.49
N VAL A 107 -13.79 0.47 -9.28
CA VAL A 107 -13.16 1.27 -10.34
C VAL A 107 -11.76 0.70 -10.56
N PRO A 108 -11.51 0.02 -11.69
CA PRO A 108 -10.21 -0.59 -11.96
C PRO A 108 -9.08 0.44 -11.92
N LEU A 109 -7.92 0.04 -11.42
CA LEU A 109 -6.68 0.84 -11.40
C LEU A 109 -6.77 2.20 -10.68
N LEU A 110 -7.83 2.48 -9.94
CA LEU A 110 -8.06 3.79 -9.32
C LEU A 110 -6.91 4.23 -8.43
N PHE A 111 -6.33 3.30 -7.65
CA PHE A 111 -5.17 3.59 -6.80
C PHE A 111 -3.93 3.96 -7.61
N GLN A 112 -3.61 3.18 -8.65
CA GLN A 112 -2.45 3.39 -9.51
C GLN A 112 -2.56 4.71 -10.30
N LEU A 113 -3.77 5.02 -10.77
CA LEU A 113 -4.05 6.30 -11.46
C LEU A 113 -3.93 7.48 -10.49
N ALA A 114 -4.40 7.33 -9.25
CA ALA A 114 -4.24 8.35 -8.21
C ALA A 114 -2.75 8.57 -7.87
N ALA A 115 -1.96 7.49 -7.75
CA ALA A 115 -0.52 7.57 -7.52
C ALA A 115 0.21 8.26 -8.68
N LEU A 116 -0.17 7.97 -9.93
CA LEU A 116 0.37 8.66 -11.11
C LEU A 116 0.02 10.15 -11.10
N ARG A 117 -1.20 10.53 -10.70
CA ARG A 117 -1.61 11.94 -10.55
C ARG A 117 -0.78 12.65 -9.49
N LEU A 118 -0.57 12.01 -8.33
CA LEU A 118 0.29 12.54 -7.26
C LEU A 118 1.73 12.71 -7.74
N LEU A 119 2.27 11.76 -8.50
CA LEU A 119 3.63 11.86 -9.06
C LEU A 119 3.76 13.10 -9.97
N ARG A 120 2.79 13.35 -10.84
CA ARG A 120 2.74 14.55 -11.69
C ARG A 120 2.70 15.87 -10.90
N LYS A 121 2.23 15.84 -9.66
CA LYS A 121 2.24 16.94 -8.69
C LYS A 121 3.46 16.92 -7.76
N ARG A 122 4.48 16.15 -8.09
CA ARG A 122 5.73 15.99 -7.34
C ARG A 122 5.54 15.35 -5.95
N HIS A 123 4.66 14.34 -5.90
CA HIS A 123 4.45 13.52 -4.70
C HIS A 123 4.57 12.04 -5.06
N VAL A 124 5.45 11.30 -4.40
CA VAL A 124 5.57 9.85 -4.59
C VAL A 124 4.73 9.14 -3.55
N VAL A 125 3.89 8.19 -3.99
CA VAL A 125 3.19 7.26 -3.10
C VAL A 125 4.06 6.02 -2.93
N LEU A 126 4.59 5.81 -1.74
CA LEU A 126 5.49 4.71 -1.43
C LEU A 126 4.78 3.60 -0.65
N HIS A 127 5.08 2.35 -0.97
CA HIS A 127 4.75 1.23 -0.10
C HIS A 127 5.68 1.26 1.11
N ALA A 128 5.29 2.03 2.11
CA ALA A 128 6.11 2.38 3.27
C ALA A 128 5.26 2.50 4.53
N ALA A 129 5.91 2.39 5.67
CA ALA A 129 5.39 2.80 6.97
C ALA A 129 6.10 4.08 7.43
N ALA A 130 5.40 4.93 8.18
CA ALA A 130 5.98 6.14 8.76
C ALA A 130 5.51 6.35 10.20
N PHE A 131 6.40 6.88 11.03
CA PHE A 131 6.14 7.16 12.44
C PHE A 131 7.02 8.30 12.94
N VAL A 132 6.66 8.88 14.09
CA VAL A 132 7.48 9.89 14.78
C VAL A 132 7.88 9.34 16.15
N HIS A 133 9.16 9.32 16.45
CA HIS A 133 9.69 8.87 17.75
C HIS A 133 10.65 9.90 18.31
N GLU A 134 10.41 10.36 19.54
CA GLU A 134 11.21 11.40 20.21
C GLU A 134 11.47 12.63 19.32
N GLY A 135 10.43 13.07 18.60
CA GLY A 135 10.47 14.23 17.72
C GLY A 135 11.18 14.00 16.38
N LYS A 136 11.66 12.78 16.09
CA LYS A 136 12.26 12.38 14.83
C LYS A 136 11.26 11.60 13.98
N SER A 137 11.07 12.04 12.77
CA SER A 137 10.22 11.35 11.81
C SER A 137 11.00 10.33 10.99
N VAL A 138 10.42 9.18 10.79
CA VAL A 138 11.05 8.03 10.17
C VAL A 138 10.17 7.49 9.05
N LEU A 139 10.77 7.30 7.88
CA LEU A 139 10.19 6.56 6.76
C LEU A 139 10.82 5.16 6.71
N ALA A 140 10.05 4.12 6.99
CA ALA A 140 10.46 2.73 6.79
C ALA A 140 9.96 2.27 5.42
N THR A 141 10.86 2.13 4.45
CA THR A 141 10.53 1.81 3.06
C THR A 141 11.36 0.65 2.53
N GLY A 142 10.82 -0.15 1.60
CA GLY A 142 11.50 -1.32 1.08
C GLY A 142 10.54 -2.26 0.36
N TRP A 143 11.01 -3.46 0.03
CA TRP A 143 10.19 -4.47 -0.64
C TRP A 143 8.99 -4.92 0.21
N ARG A 144 7.96 -5.46 -0.44
CA ARG A 144 6.81 -6.08 0.26
C ARG A 144 7.28 -7.16 1.23
N LYS A 145 6.68 -7.21 2.42
CA LYS A 145 7.03 -8.16 3.50
C LYS A 145 8.49 -8.05 3.98
N GLY A 146 9.15 -6.91 3.77
CA GLY A 146 10.54 -6.69 4.18
C GLY A 146 10.72 -6.23 5.64
N GLY A 147 9.64 -6.07 6.43
CA GLY A 147 9.76 -5.68 7.85
C GLY A 147 9.34 -4.24 8.19
N LYS A 148 8.69 -3.53 7.26
CA LYS A 148 8.22 -2.14 7.49
C LYS A 148 7.25 -2.02 8.66
N THR A 149 6.24 -2.89 8.69
CA THR A 149 5.24 -2.97 9.76
C THR A 149 5.88 -3.40 11.09
N GLU A 150 6.85 -4.29 11.06
CA GLU A 150 7.61 -4.71 12.24
C GLU A 150 8.36 -3.53 12.86
N LEU A 151 9.03 -2.70 12.05
CA LEU A 151 9.66 -1.46 12.53
C LEU A 151 8.63 -0.50 13.13
N LEU A 152 7.55 -0.21 12.40
CA LEU A 152 6.46 0.63 12.92
C LEU A 152 5.96 0.13 14.28
N LEU A 153 5.66 -1.17 14.40
CA LEU A 153 5.14 -1.76 15.63
C LEU A 153 6.17 -1.76 16.76
N ALA A 154 7.45 -1.97 16.47
CA ALA A 154 8.52 -1.92 17.46
C ALA A 154 8.63 -0.53 18.11
N PHE A 155 8.47 0.53 17.32
CA PHE A 155 8.54 1.91 17.81
C PHE A 155 7.22 2.39 18.43
N THR A 156 6.07 2.05 17.86
CA THR A 156 4.76 2.43 18.42
C THR A 156 4.48 1.74 19.77
N ALA A 157 5.01 0.54 20.00
CA ALA A 157 5.03 -0.11 21.32
C ALA A 157 5.82 0.69 22.38
N ARG A 158 6.71 1.55 21.96
CA ARG A 158 7.54 2.43 22.81
C ARG A 158 7.10 3.90 22.76
N GLY A 159 5.86 4.14 22.35
CA GLY A 159 5.23 5.46 22.39
C GLY A 159 5.41 6.31 21.15
N ALA A 160 5.96 5.80 20.05
CA ALA A 160 6.02 6.54 18.81
C ALA A 160 4.63 6.85 18.26
N ASP A 161 4.48 8.01 17.63
CA ASP A 161 3.27 8.41 16.92
C ASP A 161 3.18 7.71 15.58
N PHE A 162 2.01 7.21 15.27
CA PHE A 162 1.69 6.58 13.98
C PHE A 162 1.42 7.66 12.91
N VAL A 163 2.00 7.48 11.74
CA VAL A 163 1.70 8.30 10.55
C VAL A 163 1.01 7.47 9.47
N SER A 164 1.60 6.33 9.11
CA SER A 164 1.06 5.43 8.08
C SER A 164 1.61 4.01 8.21
N ASP A 165 0.85 3.06 7.66
CA ASP A 165 1.33 1.73 7.29
C ASP A 165 0.78 1.38 5.90
N GLU A 166 1.51 0.61 5.13
CA GLU A 166 1.29 0.25 3.72
C GLU A 166 1.52 1.41 2.73
N TRP A 167 0.95 2.60 2.93
CA TRP A 167 1.08 3.69 1.94
C TRP A 167 1.39 5.03 2.59
N THR A 168 2.50 5.63 2.16
CA THR A 168 2.97 6.94 2.59
C THR A 168 3.19 7.84 1.37
N ILE A 169 2.71 9.07 1.43
CA ILE A 169 3.01 10.10 0.43
C ILE A 169 4.27 10.81 0.89
N LEU A 170 5.28 10.83 0.03
CA LEU A 170 6.48 11.64 0.17
C LEU A 170 6.44 12.77 -0.86
N SER A 171 6.42 13.99 -0.40
CA SER A 171 6.38 15.20 -1.24
C SER A 171 7.80 15.69 -1.57
N ALA A 172 7.96 16.44 -2.65
CA ALA A 172 9.26 17.02 -3.08
C ALA A 172 9.95 17.88 -2.03
N ASP A 173 9.17 18.53 -1.15
CA ASP A 173 9.67 19.30 0.00
C ASP A 173 10.15 18.43 1.17
N GLY A 174 10.06 17.11 1.03
CA GLY A 174 10.40 16.15 2.07
C GLY A 174 9.30 15.92 3.10
N ALA A 175 8.09 16.39 2.89
CA ALA A 175 6.98 16.15 3.80
C ALA A 175 6.38 14.75 3.61
N LEU A 176 6.16 14.06 4.73
CA LEU A 176 5.47 12.76 4.81
C LEU A 176 4.00 12.97 5.19
N ARG A 177 3.12 12.20 4.56
CA ARG A 177 1.69 12.11 4.91
C ARG A 177 1.20 10.68 4.75
N GLY A 178 0.39 10.19 5.69
CA GLY A 178 -0.19 8.85 5.63
C GLY A 178 -1.44 8.79 4.74
N LEU A 179 -1.57 7.77 3.91
CA LEU A 179 -2.87 7.40 3.35
C LEU A 179 -3.71 6.65 4.42
N PRO A 180 -5.03 6.70 4.36
CA PRO A 180 -5.92 6.11 5.36
C PRO A 180 -6.00 4.58 5.22
N THR A 181 -4.86 3.93 5.31
CA THR A 181 -4.72 2.48 5.21
C THR A 181 -4.63 1.83 6.58
N VAL A 182 -4.88 0.55 6.65
CA VAL A 182 -5.04 -0.21 7.89
C VAL A 182 -3.82 -1.07 8.13
N ALA A 183 -3.17 -0.93 9.29
CA ALA A 183 -2.02 -1.73 9.67
C ALA A 183 -2.33 -3.24 9.69
N GLY A 184 -1.50 -4.03 9.05
CA GLY A 184 -1.60 -5.48 9.02
C GLY A 184 -0.86 -6.14 10.19
N ILE A 185 -1.58 -6.58 11.24
CA ILE A 185 -0.99 -7.20 12.43
C ILE A 185 -1.12 -8.72 12.35
N TRP A 186 0.00 -9.42 12.47
CA TRP A 186 0.04 -10.89 12.52
C TRP A 186 -0.17 -11.40 13.95
N ASP A 187 -0.72 -12.61 14.09
CA ASP A 187 -0.94 -13.27 15.39
C ASP A 187 0.30 -13.25 16.30
N TRP A 188 1.48 -13.44 15.74
CA TRP A 188 2.72 -13.47 16.53
C TRP A 188 3.14 -12.09 17.09
N HIS A 189 2.70 -10.97 16.49
CA HIS A 189 2.95 -9.61 17.02
C HIS A 189 2.35 -9.42 18.42
N PHE A 190 1.18 -10.06 18.69
CA PHE A 190 0.52 -9.92 20.00
C PHE A 190 1.29 -10.54 21.18
N ARG A 191 2.39 -11.25 20.91
CA ARG A 191 3.32 -11.65 21.99
C ARG A 191 4.09 -10.47 22.54
N TYR A 192 4.32 -9.45 21.72
CA TYR A 192 5.08 -8.25 22.04
C TYR A 192 4.17 -7.03 22.26
N LEU A 193 2.91 -7.13 21.85
CA LEU A 193 1.89 -6.07 21.87
C LEU A 193 0.58 -6.59 22.50
N PRO A 194 0.61 -7.09 23.75
CA PRO A 194 -0.57 -7.67 24.37
C PRO A 194 -1.70 -6.62 24.55
N GLU A 195 -1.38 -5.34 24.71
CA GLU A 195 -2.31 -4.23 24.82
C GLU A 195 -3.17 -4.06 23.56
N TYR A 196 -2.64 -4.37 22.38
CA TYR A 196 -3.38 -4.26 21.10
C TYR A 196 -4.46 -5.35 20.93
N TRP A 197 -4.41 -6.39 21.77
CA TRP A 197 -5.43 -7.44 21.76
C TRP A 197 -6.82 -6.91 22.09
N SER A 198 -6.91 -5.92 23.00
CA SER A 198 -8.17 -5.27 23.39
C SER A 198 -8.79 -4.45 22.24
N ALA A 199 -7.98 -3.91 21.34
CA ALA A 199 -8.40 -3.12 20.19
C ALA A 199 -9.05 -3.96 19.07
N LEU A 200 -8.88 -5.29 19.09
CA LEU A 200 -9.45 -6.20 18.10
C LEU A 200 -10.97 -6.33 18.26
N SER A 201 -11.64 -6.55 17.12
CA SER A 201 -13.05 -6.93 17.13
C SER A 201 -13.26 -8.30 17.80
N PRO A 202 -14.45 -8.59 18.36
CA PRO A 202 -14.77 -9.92 18.90
C PRO A 202 -14.55 -11.04 17.88
N LEU A 203 -14.89 -10.79 16.60
CA LEU A 203 -14.68 -11.73 15.50
C LEU A 203 -13.21 -12.02 15.25
N ASP A 204 -12.36 -10.99 15.19
CA ASP A 204 -10.92 -11.16 15.01
C ASP A 204 -10.29 -11.91 16.17
N ARG A 205 -10.69 -11.59 17.42
CA ARG A 205 -10.25 -12.31 18.61
C ARG A 205 -10.65 -13.79 18.57
N GLY A 206 -11.89 -14.08 18.18
CA GLY A 206 -12.39 -15.44 18.00
C GLY A 206 -11.59 -16.21 16.94
N ARG A 207 -11.38 -15.58 15.78
CA ARG A 207 -10.59 -16.15 14.68
C ARG A 207 -9.15 -16.47 15.07
N LEU A 208 -8.47 -15.56 15.75
CA LEU A 208 -7.10 -15.79 16.20
C LEU A 208 -7.02 -16.84 17.31
N ARG A 209 -8.00 -16.91 18.23
CA ARG A 209 -8.06 -17.97 19.23
C ARG A 209 -8.23 -19.34 18.58
N LEU A 210 -9.15 -19.45 17.62
CA LEU A 210 -9.35 -20.70 16.87
C LEU A 210 -8.08 -21.12 16.13
N LEU A 211 -7.40 -20.20 15.48
CA LEU A 211 -6.12 -20.44 14.82
C LEU A 211 -5.03 -20.94 15.79
N ARG A 212 -4.94 -20.32 16.99
CA ARG A 212 -3.98 -20.75 18.03
C ARG A 212 -4.30 -22.15 18.54
N SER A 213 -5.58 -22.45 18.78
CA SER A 213 -6.02 -23.79 19.19
C SER A 213 -5.73 -24.83 18.12
N TYR A 214 -6.02 -24.52 16.85
CA TYR A 214 -5.69 -25.38 15.72
C TYR A 214 -4.18 -25.67 15.63
N ARG A 215 -3.34 -24.62 15.73
CA ARG A 215 -1.87 -24.77 15.72
C ARG A 215 -1.34 -25.57 16.92
N ALA A 216 -1.98 -25.44 18.08
CA ALA A 216 -1.64 -26.21 19.26
C ALA A 216 -2.00 -27.69 19.06
N ALA A 217 -3.24 -28.00 18.64
CA ALA A 217 -3.68 -29.36 18.36
C ALA A 217 -2.81 -30.05 17.30
N TYR A 218 -2.47 -29.34 16.23
CA TYR A 218 -1.55 -29.83 15.20
C TYR A 218 -0.17 -30.19 15.75
N ARG A 219 0.42 -29.32 16.59
CA ARG A 219 1.72 -29.60 17.24
C ARG A 219 1.67 -30.82 18.18
N PHE A 220 0.58 -31.01 18.92
CA PHE A 220 0.41 -32.13 19.85
C PHE A 220 0.08 -33.41 19.12
N GLY A 221 -0.77 -33.39 18.09
CA GLY A 221 -1.22 -34.60 17.37
C GLY A 221 -0.14 -35.22 16.45
N PHE A 222 0.82 -34.42 15.97
CA PHE A 222 1.84 -34.89 15.01
C PHE A 222 3.24 -35.06 15.62
N ARG A 223 3.48 -34.71 16.89
CA ARG A 223 4.77 -34.93 17.55
C ARG A 223 5.11 -36.40 17.81
N GLY A 224 4.13 -37.29 17.69
CA GLY A 224 4.29 -38.73 17.99
C GLY A 224 4.25 -39.71 16.80
N ARG A 225 4.03 -39.21 15.57
CA ARG A 225 3.96 -40.06 14.37
C ARG A 225 4.84 -39.48 13.27
N ALA A 226 6.10 -39.83 13.31
CA ALA A 226 6.99 -39.75 12.16
C ALA A 226 6.58 -40.81 11.13
N GLY A 227 5.56 -40.53 10.34
CA GLY A 227 5.14 -41.31 9.19
C GLY A 227 5.03 -40.40 7.98
N ASP A 228 5.89 -40.62 6.99
CA ASP A 228 5.89 -39.93 5.70
C ASP A 228 4.69 -40.31 4.81
N GLY A 229 3.48 -40.11 5.31
CA GLY A 229 2.27 -40.35 4.53
C GLY A 229 1.94 -39.17 3.62
N VAL A 230 1.53 -39.46 2.38
CA VAL A 230 1.06 -38.46 1.38
C VAL A 230 -0.01 -37.52 1.98
N LEU A 231 -0.85 -37.98 2.91
CA LEU A 231 -1.82 -37.18 3.64
C LEU A 231 -1.16 -36.18 4.61
N ALA A 232 -0.04 -36.53 5.25
CA ALA A 232 0.67 -35.63 6.14
C ALA A 232 1.42 -34.54 5.36
N SER A 233 1.91 -34.84 4.15
CA SER A 233 2.52 -33.83 3.25
C SER A 233 1.48 -32.91 2.62
N ALA A 234 0.33 -33.44 2.20
CA ALA A 234 -0.78 -32.65 1.67
C ALA A 234 -1.37 -31.71 2.75
N PHE A 235 -1.52 -32.21 4.00
CA PHE A 235 -1.97 -31.39 5.13
C PHE A 235 -0.91 -30.33 5.53
N ARG A 236 0.38 -30.64 5.42
CA ARG A 236 1.48 -29.70 5.60
C ARG A 236 1.42 -28.59 4.54
N GLN A 237 1.19 -28.94 3.30
CA GLN A 237 1.08 -28.01 2.17
C GLN A 237 -0.17 -27.14 2.25
N LEU A 238 -1.33 -27.70 2.65
CA LEU A 238 -2.56 -26.95 2.87
C LEU A 238 -2.51 -26.04 4.12
N SER A 239 -1.79 -26.46 5.17
CA SER A 239 -1.71 -25.70 6.43
C SER A 239 -0.63 -24.62 6.43
N LEU A 240 0.36 -24.68 5.55
CA LEU A 240 1.48 -23.74 5.53
C LEU A 240 1.34 -22.62 4.50
N ASP A 241 0.63 -22.81 3.39
CA ASP A 241 0.89 -21.93 2.25
C ASP A 241 -0.16 -20.87 1.91
N THR A 242 -1.44 -20.92 2.32
CA THR A 242 -2.32 -19.82 1.88
C THR A 242 -3.51 -19.53 2.82
N GLY A 243 -4.25 -20.52 3.28
CA GLY A 243 -5.47 -20.30 4.07
C GLY A 243 -5.17 -19.94 5.54
N VAL A 244 -4.20 -20.61 6.16
CA VAL A 244 -3.83 -20.39 7.57
C VAL A 244 -3.00 -19.11 7.75
N ALA A 245 -2.21 -18.74 6.74
CA ALA A 245 -1.49 -17.46 6.74
C ALA A 245 -2.46 -16.28 6.72
N LEU A 246 -3.45 -16.30 5.82
CA LEU A 246 -4.49 -15.24 5.74
C LEU A 246 -5.33 -15.12 7.01
N LEU A 247 -5.63 -16.24 7.68
CA LEU A 247 -6.35 -16.25 8.96
C LEU A 247 -5.53 -15.68 10.13
N GLY A 248 -4.22 -15.64 10.01
CA GLY A 248 -3.32 -15.15 11.06
C GLY A 248 -3.08 -13.64 11.03
N GLN A 249 -3.56 -12.92 10.02
CA GLN A 249 -3.44 -11.48 9.91
C GLN A 249 -4.78 -10.80 10.22
N VAL A 250 -4.75 -9.78 11.06
CA VAL A 250 -5.89 -8.90 11.36
C VAL A 250 -5.55 -7.48 10.94
N ARG A 251 -6.58 -6.70 10.61
CA ARG A 251 -6.43 -5.32 10.15
C ARG A 251 -7.32 -4.38 10.97
N PRO A 252 -6.98 -4.15 12.26
CA PRO A 252 -7.72 -3.22 13.08
C PRO A 252 -7.56 -1.79 12.57
N ARG A 253 -8.55 -0.94 12.81
CA ARG A 253 -8.46 0.47 12.45
C ARG A 253 -7.35 1.15 13.26
N PRO A 254 -6.51 1.99 12.66
CA PRO A 254 -5.41 2.68 13.37
C PRO A 254 -5.89 3.43 14.61
N GLU A 255 -7.08 4.03 14.58
CA GLU A 255 -7.67 4.75 15.71
C GLU A 255 -7.88 3.87 16.96
N ARG A 256 -8.12 2.58 16.77
CA ARG A 256 -8.26 1.62 17.87
C ARG A 256 -6.93 1.19 18.47
N LEU A 257 -5.86 1.24 17.68
CA LEU A 257 -4.52 0.84 18.10
C LEU A 257 -3.74 2.00 18.71
N PHE A 258 -3.81 3.16 18.08
CA PHE A 258 -2.90 4.26 18.35
C PHE A 258 -3.61 5.46 19.02
N GLY A 259 -4.95 5.52 18.97
CA GLY A 259 -5.73 6.59 19.61
C GLY A 259 -5.29 7.97 19.17
N ASP A 260 -4.94 8.83 20.15
CA ASP A 260 -4.51 10.21 19.93
C ASP A 260 -3.08 10.31 19.35
N ARG A 261 -2.33 9.20 19.29
CA ARG A 261 -0.98 9.15 18.71
C ARG A 261 -0.98 8.98 17.19
N ILE A 262 -2.05 9.38 16.51
CA ILE A 262 -2.11 9.41 15.05
C ILE A 262 -1.79 10.82 14.55
N ARG A 263 -0.72 10.94 13.79
CA ARG A 263 -0.37 12.17 13.09
C ARG A 263 -1.08 12.21 11.73
N ARG A 264 -1.84 13.27 11.51
CA ARG A 264 -2.59 13.51 10.26
C ARG A 264 -2.06 14.70 9.46
N ASP A 265 -1.22 15.49 10.10
CA ASP A 265 -0.50 16.62 9.52
C ASP A 265 0.67 16.16 8.63
N ALA A 266 1.18 17.08 7.83
CA ALA A 266 2.43 16.89 7.11
C ALA A 266 3.59 16.95 8.11
N ILE A 267 4.47 15.97 8.07
CA ILE A 267 5.67 15.92 8.92
C ILE A 267 6.93 15.91 8.04
N PRO A 268 8.01 16.62 8.41
CA PRO A 268 9.25 16.56 7.67
C PRO A 268 9.88 15.18 7.76
N LEU A 269 10.59 14.71 6.74
CA LEU A 269 11.36 13.46 6.77
C LEU A 269 12.73 13.70 7.41
N ASP A 270 13.02 13.04 8.53
CA ASP A 270 14.34 13.10 9.20
C ASP A 270 15.22 11.89 8.86
N HIS A 271 14.67 10.66 8.92
CA HIS A 271 15.41 9.41 8.78
C HIS A 271 14.73 8.44 7.83
N VAL A 272 15.55 7.66 7.11
CA VAL A 272 15.09 6.56 6.26
C VAL A 272 15.60 5.25 6.82
N LEU A 273 14.68 4.31 7.06
CA LEU A 273 15.01 2.92 7.37
C LEU A 273 14.64 2.04 6.19
N PHE A 274 15.55 1.18 5.79
CA PHE A 274 15.38 0.27 4.66
C PHE A 274 15.42 -1.18 5.17
N PRO A 275 14.29 -1.74 5.66
CA PRO A 275 14.26 -3.08 6.19
C PRO A 275 14.43 -4.13 5.10
N THR A 276 15.25 -5.13 5.38
CA THR A 276 15.54 -6.29 4.53
C THR A 276 15.54 -7.57 5.35
N MET A 277 15.08 -8.68 4.76
CA MET A 277 15.13 -9.96 5.44
C MET A 277 16.51 -10.60 5.28
N ALA A 278 17.06 -11.09 6.40
CA ALA A 278 18.35 -11.78 6.48
C ALA A 278 18.36 -12.75 7.67
N ASP A 279 19.37 -13.61 7.77
CA ASP A 279 19.48 -14.59 8.86
C ASP A 279 19.83 -13.93 10.22
N SER A 280 20.35 -12.71 10.21
CA SER A 280 20.78 -11.99 11.41
C SER A 280 20.25 -10.56 11.46
N LEU A 281 20.08 -10.06 12.68
CA LEU A 281 19.74 -8.67 12.93
C LEU A 281 20.98 -7.79 12.84
N GLY A 282 20.90 -6.75 12.02
CA GLY A 282 21.98 -5.76 11.86
C GLY A 282 21.45 -4.44 11.33
N VAL A 283 22.20 -3.36 11.59
CA VAL A 283 21.92 -2.02 11.05
C VAL A 283 23.20 -1.47 10.47
N ARG A 284 23.14 -1.02 9.22
CA ARG A 284 24.29 -0.40 8.54
C ARG A 284 23.86 0.82 7.74
N PRO A 285 24.73 1.80 7.55
CA PRO A 285 24.46 2.90 6.63
C PRO A 285 24.21 2.39 5.22
N VAL A 286 23.29 3.04 4.52
CA VAL A 286 23.02 2.81 3.08
C VAL A 286 22.91 4.18 2.40
N SER A 287 23.36 4.27 1.13
CA SER A 287 23.24 5.55 0.43
C SER A 287 21.78 5.87 0.08
N PRO A 288 21.32 7.12 0.27
CA PRO A 288 19.99 7.54 -0.14
C PRO A 288 19.69 7.25 -1.62
N SER A 289 20.68 7.39 -2.50
CA SER A 289 20.54 7.09 -3.93
C SER A 289 20.35 5.58 -4.20
N GLU A 290 20.99 4.70 -3.40
CA GLU A 290 20.70 3.26 -3.47
C GLU A 290 19.27 2.95 -3.05
N VAL A 291 18.79 3.57 -1.96
CA VAL A 291 17.40 3.43 -1.52
C VAL A 291 16.45 3.89 -2.63
N ALA A 292 16.69 5.06 -3.23
CA ALA A 292 15.87 5.58 -4.33
C ALA A 292 15.75 4.59 -5.49
N ARG A 293 16.87 4.07 -6.00
CA ARG A 293 16.88 3.08 -7.08
C ARG A 293 16.13 1.79 -6.73
N ARG A 294 16.34 1.26 -5.52
CA ARG A 294 15.63 0.06 -5.04
C ARG A 294 14.14 0.31 -4.88
N MET A 295 13.74 1.51 -4.48
CA MET A 295 12.33 1.87 -4.34
C MET A 295 11.62 1.99 -5.68
N VAL A 296 12.24 2.53 -6.73
CA VAL A 296 11.67 2.53 -8.08
C VAL A 296 11.36 1.11 -8.56
N ALA A 297 12.27 0.15 -8.30
CA ALA A 297 12.04 -1.26 -8.61
C ALA A 297 10.87 -1.86 -7.79
N SER A 298 10.75 -1.50 -6.51
CA SER A 298 9.62 -1.90 -5.68
C SER A 298 8.30 -1.31 -6.18
N GLN A 299 8.30 -0.02 -6.55
CA GLN A 299 7.13 0.67 -7.10
C GLN A 299 6.71 0.13 -8.48
N ALA A 300 7.66 -0.34 -9.30
CA ALA A 300 7.34 -1.02 -10.55
C ALA A 300 6.46 -2.26 -10.32
N HIS A 301 6.71 -3.01 -9.22
CA HIS A 301 5.85 -4.12 -8.82
C HIS A 301 4.43 -3.66 -8.45
N GLU A 302 4.28 -2.56 -7.74
CA GLU A 302 2.97 -2.01 -7.34
C GLU A 302 2.21 -1.39 -8.54
N ARG A 303 2.93 -0.88 -9.53
CA ARG A 303 2.35 -0.34 -10.77
C ARG A 303 2.05 -1.40 -11.83
N ARG A 304 2.47 -2.64 -11.63
CA ARG A 304 2.28 -3.72 -12.62
C ARG A 304 0.86 -3.78 -13.21
N PRO A 305 -0.24 -3.73 -12.44
CA PRO A 305 -1.59 -3.78 -13.02
C PRO A 305 -1.86 -2.64 -14.01
N LEU A 306 -1.32 -1.43 -13.76
CA LEU A 306 -1.47 -0.28 -14.65
C LEU A 306 -0.68 -0.49 -15.96
N PHE A 307 0.54 -1.01 -15.87
CA PHE A 307 1.36 -1.29 -17.06
C PHE A 307 0.81 -2.45 -17.89
N GLU A 308 0.30 -3.50 -17.25
CA GLU A 308 -0.39 -4.59 -17.95
C GLU A 308 -1.63 -4.09 -18.71
N ALA A 309 -2.40 -3.17 -18.13
CA ALA A 309 -3.52 -2.54 -18.83
C ALA A 309 -3.04 -1.64 -19.98
N TYR A 310 -1.93 -0.94 -19.79
CA TYR A 310 -1.31 -0.12 -20.84
C TYR A 310 -0.75 -0.98 -21.97
N GLU A 311 -0.17 -2.14 -21.72
CA GLU A 311 0.26 -3.08 -22.75
C GLU A 311 -0.92 -3.55 -23.61
N ARG A 312 -2.10 -3.82 -23.00
CA ARG A 312 -3.33 -4.13 -23.72
C ARG A 312 -3.81 -2.96 -24.57
N PHE A 313 -3.70 -1.73 -24.07
CA PHE A 313 -3.97 -0.53 -24.84
C PHE A 313 -3.04 -0.40 -26.04
N ARG A 314 -1.73 -0.64 -25.85
CA ARG A 314 -0.72 -0.62 -26.92
C ARG A 314 -0.96 -1.74 -27.96
N PHE A 315 -1.46 -2.89 -27.52
CA PHE A 315 -1.88 -3.95 -28.45
C PHE A 315 -3.07 -3.52 -29.32
N ALA A 316 -4.05 -2.84 -28.71
CA ALA A 316 -5.22 -2.33 -29.43
C ALA A 316 -4.88 -1.17 -30.39
N TYR A 317 -3.96 -0.31 -29.98
CA TYR A 317 -3.56 0.90 -30.70
C TYR A 317 -2.03 1.06 -30.74
N PRO A 318 -1.32 0.36 -31.66
CA PRO A 318 0.15 0.31 -31.66
C PRO A 318 0.85 1.66 -31.75
N GLU A 319 0.22 2.64 -32.42
CA GLU A 319 0.80 3.97 -32.66
C GLU A 319 0.51 4.98 -31.53
N ARG A 320 -0.46 4.67 -30.64
CA ARG A 320 -0.85 5.60 -29.56
C ARG A 320 0.04 5.40 -28.34
N ARG A 321 0.45 6.48 -27.69
CA ARG A 321 1.38 6.50 -26.54
C ARG A 321 0.83 7.23 -25.34
N ALA A 322 1.33 6.89 -24.15
CA ALA A 322 1.08 7.59 -22.89
C ALA A 322 2.41 8.07 -22.26
N PRO A 323 2.98 9.18 -22.74
CA PRO A 323 4.30 9.63 -22.28
C PRO A 323 4.39 9.83 -20.76
N ALA A 324 3.30 10.28 -20.15
CA ALA A 324 3.24 10.48 -18.69
C ALA A 324 3.36 9.16 -17.89
N LEU A 325 2.86 8.07 -18.46
CA LEU A 325 2.98 6.74 -17.87
C LEU A 325 4.37 6.14 -18.16
N GLU A 326 4.82 6.24 -19.39
CA GLU A 326 6.10 5.70 -19.85
C GLU A 326 7.28 6.36 -19.09
N GLY A 327 7.23 7.68 -18.84
CA GLY A 327 8.24 8.42 -18.09
C GLY A 327 8.08 8.41 -16.56
N ALA A 328 7.07 7.73 -16.02
CA ALA A 328 6.82 7.72 -14.57
C ALA A 328 7.98 7.13 -13.75
N PRO A 329 8.68 6.05 -14.16
CA PRO A 329 9.79 5.51 -13.40
C PRO A 329 10.97 6.49 -13.26
N GLU A 330 11.30 7.21 -14.32
CA GLU A 330 12.38 8.20 -14.34
C GLU A 330 12.04 9.42 -13.49
N GLU A 331 10.81 9.91 -13.59
CA GLU A 331 10.32 11.02 -12.75
C GLU A 331 10.35 10.66 -11.27
N GLU A 332 9.93 9.43 -10.94
CA GLU A 332 9.95 8.92 -9.58
C GLU A 332 11.37 8.77 -9.03
N LEU A 333 12.30 8.23 -9.83
CA LEU A 333 13.70 8.13 -9.43
C LEU A 333 14.28 9.51 -9.11
N ARG A 334 14.10 10.46 -10.02
CA ARG A 334 14.58 11.82 -9.85
C ARG A 334 14.01 12.45 -8.58
N LEU A 335 12.71 12.31 -8.35
CA LEU A 335 12.06 12.88 -7.17
C LEU A 335 12.53 12.22 -5.87
N LEU A 336 12.73 10.90 -5.87
CA LEU A 336 13.27 10.18 -4.71
C LEU A 336 14.72 10.57 -4.43
N GLU A 337 15.57 10.67 -5.44
CA GLU A 337 16.97 11.09 -5.26
C GLU A 337 17.05 12.51 -4.71
N GLU A 338 16.28 13.46 -5.25
CA GLU A 338 16.19 14.82 -4.74
C GLU A 338 15.71 14.86 -3.28
N THR A 339 14.66 14.11 -2.97
CA THR A 339 14.01 14.18 -1.65
C THR A 339 14.81 13.45 -0.57
N LEU A 340 15.47 12.35 -0.90
CA LEU A 340 16.26 11.58 0.07
C LEU A 340 17.68 12.13 0.24
N ALA A 341 18.15 13.01 -0.65
CA ALA A 341 19.49 13.59 -0.58
C ALA A 341 19.80 14.22 0.80
N GLY A 342 20.95 13.89 1.34
CA GLY A 342 21.42 14.43 2.64
C GLY A 342 20.71 13.88 3.87
N ARG A 343 19.72 12.99 3.74
CA ARG A 343 19.03 12.37 4.88
C ARG A 343 19.77 11.10 5.33
N PRO A 344 19.94 10.90 6.64
CA PRO A 344 20.47 9.64 7.17
C PRO A 344 19.58 8.46 6.73
N ALA A 345 20.21 7.46 6.13
CA ALA A 345 19.55 6.25 5.69
C ALA A 345 20.30 5.01 6.19
N HIS A 346 19.54 4.04 6.72
CA HIS A 346 20.10 2.81 7.26
C HIS A 346 19.33 1.59 6.75
N GLU A 347 20.08 0.60 6.28
CA GLU A 347 19.54 -0.73 6.05
C GLU A 347 19.41 -1.46 7.38
N VAL A 348 18.24 -2.06 7.60
CA VAL A 348 17.93 -2.85 8.80
C VAL A 348 17.69 -4.30 8.36
N SER A 349 18.72 -5.12 8.44
CA SER A 349 18.62 -6.56 8.18
C SER A 349 18.02 -7.26 9.39
N HIS A 350 17.10 -8.21 9.19
CA HIS A 350 16.52 -8.96 10.30
C HIS A 350 15.94 -10.32 9.85
N PRO A 351 15.92 -11.33 10.75
CA PRO A 351 15.21 -12.59 10.50
C PRO A 351 13.69 -12.38 10.57
N TYR A 352 12.93 -13.33 10.05
CA TYR A 352 11.48 -13.33 10.17
C TYR A 352 10.97 -14.66 10.78
N PRO A 353 10.18 -14.59 11.85
CA PRO A 353 9.78 -13.41 12.62
C PRO A 353 10.93 -12.82 13.45
N VAL A 354 10.88 -11.51 13.73
CA VAL A 354 11.84 -10.80 14.57
C VAL A 354 11.21 -10.34 15.89
N PRO A 355 11.85 -10.52 17.05
CA PRO A 355 11.38 -9.94 18.29
C PRO A 355 11.38 -8.40 18.22
N LEU A 356 10.20 -7.77 18.34
CA LEU A 356 10.04 -6.32 18.24
C LEU A 356 10.92 -5.53 19.24
N PRO A 357 11.12 -5.96 20.50
CA PRO A 357 12.05 -5.28 21.40
C PRO A 357 13.49 -5.26 20.90
N LEU A 358 13.99 -6.36 20.34
CA LEU A 358 15.34 -6.43 19.81
C LEU A 358 15.50 -5.54 18.57
N LEU A 359 14.47 -5.48 17.72
CA LEU A 359 14.45 -4.60 16.55
C LEU A 359 14.51 -3.13 16.97
N TYR A 360 13.72 -2.74 17.97
CA TYR A 360 13.77 -1.39 18.56
C TYR A 360 15.16 -1.04 19.09
N GLU A 361 15.73 -1.90 19.95
CA GLU A 361 17.05 -1.68 20.57
C GLU A 361 18.17 -1.59 19.53
N ALA A 362 18.08 -2.35 18.43
CA ALA A 362 19.07 -2.31 17.37
C ALA A 362 19.02 -1.01 16.57
N VAL A 363 17.84 -0.45 16.35
CA VAL A 363 17.64 0.72 15.47
C VAL A 363 17.73 2.05 16.22
N LEU A 364 17.28 2.11 17.49
CA LEU A 364 17.20 3.34 18.27
C LEU A 364 18.49 4.20 18.26
N PRO A 365 19.69 3.64 18.44
CA PRO A 365 20.95 4.42 18.45
C PRO A 365 21.18 5.24 17.18
N TYR A 366 20.71 4.75 16.04
CA TYR A 366 20.86 5.42 14.73
C TYR A 366 19.89 6.57 14.53
N LEU A 367 18.77 6.58 15.25
CA LEU A 367 17.79 7.67 15.22
C LEU A 367 18.16 8.79 16.21
N THR A 368 18.75 8.44 17.36
CA THR A 368 19.07 9.38 18.44
C THR A 368 20.50 9.94 18.36
N GLY A 369 21.35 9.42 17.43
CA GLY A 369 22.72 9.84 17.30
C GLY A 369 23.65 9.41 18.45
N THR A 370 23.21 8.47 19.28
CA THR A 370 24.00 7.91 20.37
C THR A 370 24.79 6.70 19.85
N PRO A 371 26.10 6.78 19.63
CA PRO A 371 26.87 5.64 19.16
C PRO A 371 26.78 4.51 20.19
N ARG A 372 26.49 3.29 19.76
CA ARG A 372 26.78 2.11 20.60
C ARG A 372 28.29 2.10 20.88
N SER A 373 28.69 2.26 22.14
CA SER A 373 30.02 1.85 22.56
C SER A 373 30.13 0.35 22.21
N ASP A 374 31.05 0.02 21.31
CA ASP A 374 31.36 -1.36 20.95
C ASP A 374 31.61 -2.15 22.25
N ARG A 375 30.62 -2.93 22.66
CA ARG A 375 30.87 -3.98 23.65
C ARG A 375 31.50 -5.12 22.85
N LYS A 376 32.83 -5.21 22.98
CA LYS A 376 33.65 -6.35 22.56
C LYS A 376 33.17 -7.65 23.20
#